data_d43e97271e906deb331e0ff131adfca6
#
_entry.id   d43e97271e906deb331e0ff131adfca6
#
_cell.length_a   1.000
_cell.length_b   1.000
_cell.length_c   1.000
_cell.angle_alpha   90.00
_cell.angle_beta   90.00
_cell.angle_gamma   90.00
#
_symmetry.space_group_name_H-M   'P 1'
#
loop_
_entity.id
_entity.type
_entity.pdbx_description
1 polymer ?
#
loop_
_entity_poly.entity_id
_entity_poly.type
_entity_poly.pdbx_seq_one_letter_code
_entity_poly.pdbx_strand_id
1 'polypeptide(L)'
;VYACNFTNLMYTMAAELLKNTHIPFSALLPLIDETAAKIHALAPADAQTGPARRNDENVMNHHLALLNDEQRVVYSILSEAIKKRNR
;
A
#
# COMPACT_ATOMS: atom_id res chain seq x y z
N VAL A 1 -0.66 14.32 -9.66
CA VAL A 1 0.15 14.16 -8.44
C VAL A 1 -0.26 12.90 -7.68
N TYR A 2 -1.52 12.79 -7.24
CA TYR A 2 -1.97 11.59 -6.49
C TYR A 2 -1.86 10.32 -7.31
N ALA A 3 -2.28 10.36 -8.56
CA ALA A 3 -2.32 9.15 -9.39
C ALA A 3 -0.95 8.72 -9.91
N CYS A 4 0.02 9.61 -9.96
CA CYS A 4 1.33 9.31 -10.56
C CYS A 4 2.50 9.59 -9.62
N ASN A 5 2.64 10.83 -9.14
CA ASN A 5 3.83 11.20 -8.35
C ASN A 5 3.84 10.56 -6.96
N PHE A 6 2.73 10.65 -6.23
CA PHE A 6 2.63 10.01 -4.90
C PHE A 6 2.60 8.50 -5.02
N THR A 7 1.95 7.98 -6.06
CA THR A 7 1.97 6.54 -6.34
C THR A 7 3.39 6.05 -6.57
N ASN A 8 4.19 6.82 -7.33
CA ASN A 8 5.59 6.46 -7.56
C ASN A 8 6.40 6.47 -6.25
N LEU A 9 6.12 7.40 -5.34
CA LEU A 9 6.75 7.41 -4.02
C LEU A 9 6.45 6.12 -3.26
N MET A 10 5.23 5.60 -3.37
CA MET A 10 4.89 4.30 -2.76
C MET A 10 5.74 3.17 -3.34
N TYR A 11 6.02 3.19 -4.63
CA TYR A 11 6.93 2.21 -5.24
C TYR A 11 8.34 2.36 -4.67
N THR A 12 8.81 3.58 -4.49
CA THR A 12 10.13 3.86 -3.88
C THR A 12 10.20 3.31 -2.46
N MET A 13 9.18 3.56 -1.66
CA MET A 13 9.14 3.07 -0.28
C MET A 13 9.05 1.54 -0.22
N ALA A 14 8.31 0.92 -1.13
CA ALA A 14 8.28 -0.54 -1.25
C ALA A 14 9.66 -1.10 -1.61
N ALA A 15 10.37 -0.45 -2.54
CA ALA A 15 11.74 -0.85 -2.89
C ALA A 15 12.68 -0.73 -1.70
N GLU A 16 12.55 0.33 -0.90
CA GLU A 16 13.36 0.51 0.31
C GLU A 16 13.12 -0.62 1.32
N LEU A 17 11.87 -1.04 1.49
CA LEU A 17 11.52 -2.15 2.38
C LEU A 17 12.11 -3.48 1.92
N LEU A 18 12.30 -3.67 0.62
CA LEU A 18 12.87 -4.90 0.06
C LEU A 18 14.41 -4.89 0.03
N LYS A 19 15.04 -3.74 0.28
CA LYS A 19 16.49 -3.54 0.07
C LYS A 19 17.35 -4.55 0.79
N ASN A 20 16.99 -4.94 2.01
CA ASN A 20 17.75 -5.89 2.82
C ASN A 20 17.20 -7.31 2.76
N THR A 21 16.37 -7.60 1.77
CA THR A 21 15.82 -8.93 1.52
C THR A 21 16.45 -9.51 0.26
N HIS A 22 16.17 -10.79 -0.02
CA HIS A 22 16.55 -11.44 -1.28
C HIS A 22 15.48 -11.27 -2.37
N ILE A 23 14.43 -10.51 -2.09
CA ILE A 23 13.31 -10.32 -3.02
C ILE A 23 13.61 -9.10 -3.88
N PRO A 24 13.73 -9.24 -5.21
CA PRO A 24 13.92 -8.10 -6.09
C PRO A 24 12.62 -7.31 -6.25
N PHE A 25 12.73 -6.01 -6.51
CA PHE A 25 11.55 -5.18 -6.74
C PHE A 25 10.68 -5.72 -7.88
N SER A 26 11.30 -6.34 -8.89
CA SER A 26 10.57 -6.93 -10.03
C SER A 26 9.52 -7.97 -9.61
N ALA A 27 9.67 -8.57 -8.41
CA ALA A 27 8.66 -9.50 -7.89
C ALA A 27 7.32 -8.81 -7.62
N LEU A 28 7.31 -7.48 -7.44
CA LEU A 28 6.10 -6.69 -7.20
C LEU A 28 5.41 -6.26 -8.50
N LEU A 29 6.09 -6.32 -9.66
CA LEU A 29 5.55 -5.81 -10.91
C LEU A 29 4.20 -6.43 -11.29
N PRO A 30 3.98 -7.75 -11.18
CA PRO A 30 2.66 -8.32 -11.47
C PRO A 30 1.55 -7.75 -10.58
N LEU A 31 1.85 -7.49 -9.31
CA LEU A 31 0.89 -6.90 -8.37
C LEU A 31 0.59 -5.43 -8.71
N ILE A 32 1.61 -4.68 -9.08
CA ILE A 32 1.48 -3.29 -9.51
C ILE A 32 0.62 -3.22 -10.78
N ASP A 33 0.92 -4.06 -11.75
CA ASP A 33 0.19 -4.12 -13.01
C ASP A 33 -1.28 -4.48 -12.77
N GLU A 34 -1.56 -5.43 -11.90
CA GLU A 34 -2.92 -5.82 -11.58
C GLU A 34 -3.67 -4.69 -10.85
N THR A 35 -3.02 -4.01 -9.94
CA THR A 35 -3.62 -2.86 -9.23
C THR A 35 -4.04 -1.78 -10.20
N ALA A 36 -3.18 -1.46 -11.17
CA ALA A 36 -3.49 -0.49 -12.20
C ALA A 36 -4.58 -0.98 -13.16
N ALA A 37 -4.55 -2.26 -13.53
CA ALA A 37 -5.52 -2.85 -14.45
C ALA A 37 -6.94 -2.83 -13.89
N LYS A 38 -7.09 -3.04 -12.59
CA LYS A 38 -8.41 -3.09 -11.94
C LYS A 38 -9.21 -1.79 -12.11
N ILE A 39 -8.55 -0.64 -12.11
CA ILE A 39 -9.25 0.64 -12.22
C ILE A 39 -9.72 0.96 -13.65
N HIS A 40 -9.39 0.13 -14.63
CA HIS A 40 -9.99 0.20 -15.95
C HIS A 40 -11.40 -0.39 -15.98
N ALA A 41 -11.69 -1.32 -15.07
CA ALA A 41 -12.97 -2.02 -15.01
C ALA A 41 -13.83 -1.62 -13.81
N LEU A 42 -13.20 -1.19 -12.71
CA LEU A 42 -13.88 -0.84 -11.46
C LEU A 42 -13.55 0.60 -11.06
N ALA A 43 -14.48 1.27 -10.39
CA ALA A 43 -14.16 2.51 -9.72
C ALA A 43 -13.09 2.25 -8.63
N PRO A 44 -12.15 3.18 -8.41
CA PRO A 44 -11.10 2.96 -7.41
C PRO A 44 -11.61 2.57 -6.01
N ALA A 45 -12.72 3.14 -5.58
CA ALA A 45 -13.30 2.81 -4.27
C ALA A 45 -13.72 1.32 -4.20
N ASP A 46 -14.21 0.77 -5.31
CA ASP A 46 -14.64 -0.63 -5.36
C ASP A 46 -13.47 -1.61 -5.51
N ALA A 47 -12.33 -1.10 -5.97
CA ALA A 47 -11.12 -1.90 -6.16
C ALA A 47 -10.23 -1.93 -4.91
N GLN A 48 -10.53 -1.16 -3.88
CA GLN A 48 -9.70 -1.06 -2.69
C GLN A 48 -9.58 -2.40 -1.96
N THR A 49 -8.35 -2.79 -1.63
CA THR A 49 -8.02 -4.01 -0.89
C THR A 49 -7.14 -3.66 0.31
N GLY A 50 -6.67 -4.68 1.01
CA GLY A 50 -5.70 -4.54 2.08
C GLY A 50 -6.31 -4.63 3.48
N PRO A 51 -5.46 -4.67 4.52
CA PRO A 51 -5.92 -4.88 5.89
C PRO A 51 -6.76 -3.72 6.44
N ALA A 52 -6.49 -2.49 6.04
CA ALA A 52 -7.28 -1.33 6.46
C ALA A 52 -8.72 -1.41 5.93
N ARG A 53 -8.88 -1.90 4.69
CA ARG A 53 -10.20 -2.12 4.08
C ARG A 53 -11.02 -3.13 4.86
N ARG A 54 -10.35 -4.18 5.38
CA ARG A 54 -10.97 -5.26 6.17
C ARG A 54 -11.04 -4.96 7.66
N ASN A 55 -10.47 -3.82 8.10
CA ASN A 55 -10.33 -3.48 9.52
C ASN A 55 -9.56 -4.56 10.31
N ASP A 56 -8.51 -5.09 9.70
CA ASP A 56 -7.67 -6.14 10.28
C ASP A 56 -6.54 -5.54 11.12
N GLU A 57 -6.88 -5.21 12.38
CA GLU A 57 -5.95 -4.54 13.29
C GLU A 57 -4.71 -5.38 13.61
N ASN A 58 -4.86 -6.70 13.71
CA ASN A 58 -3.73 -7.59 14.03
C ASN A 58 -2.68 -7.53 12.92
N VAL A 59 -3.09 -7.60 11.66
CA VAL A 59 -2.18 -7.50 10.51
C VAL A 59 -1.53 -6.13 10.46
N MET A 60 -2.31 -5.05 10.65
CA MET A 60 -1.77 -3.69 10.62
C MET A 60 -0.75 -3.46 11.73
N ASN A 61 -1.01 -3.92 12.94
CA ASN A 61 -0.06 -3.80 14.05
C ASN A 61 1.21 -4.58 13.78
N HIS A 62 1.10 -5.75 13.17
CA HIS A 62 2.26 -6.55 12.77
C HIS A 62 3.12 -5.81 11.74
N HIS A 63 2.48 -5.21 10.74
CA HIS A 63 3.19 -4.39 9.73
C HIS A 63 3.89 -3.19 10.38
N LEU A 64 3.18 -2.45 11.25
CA LEU A 64 3.74 -1.27 11.93
C LEU A 64 5.00 -1.60 12.71
N ALA A 65 5.06 -2.79 13.33
CA ALA A 65 6.23 -3.23 14.09
C ALA A 65 7.47 -3.41 13.23
N LEU A 66 7.32 -3.60 11.91
CA LEU A 66 8.41 -3.80 10.96
C LEU A 66 8.90 -2.50 10.31
N LEU A 67 8.22 -1.38 10.54
CA LEU A 67 8.47 -0.13 9.83
C LEU A 67 9.28 0.86 10.69
N ASN A 68 10.03 1.75 10.02
CA ASN A 68 10.68 2.87 10.69
C ASN A 68 9.67 4.00 10.94
N ASP A 69 10.11 5.09 11.57
CA ASP A 69 9.23 6.18 11.99
C ASP A 69 8.51 6.85 10.80
N GLU A 70 9.22 7.16 9.74
CA GLU A 70 8.62 7.78 8.54
C GLU A 70 7.60 6.84 7.90
N GLN A 71 7.98 5.57 7.74
CA GLN A 71 7.10 4.57 7.13
C GLN A 71 5.83 4.36 7.96
N ARG A 72 5.95 4.38 9.30
CA ARG A 72 4.78 4.28 10.20
C ARG A 72 3.84 5.46 10.04
N VAL A 73 4.36 6.67 9.91
CA VAL A 73 3.54 7.86 9.71
C VAL A 73 2.73 7.73 8.42
N VAL A 74 3.40 7.41 7.32
CA VAL A 74 2.75 7.24 6.02
C VAL A 74 1.73 6.11 6.06
N TYR A 75 2.12 4.96 6.59
CA TYR A 75 1.24 3.79 6.71
C TYR A 75 -0.03 4.12 7.51
N SER A 76 0.14 4.80 8.64
CA SER A 76 -0.97 5.13 9.54
C SER A 76 -1.93 6.13 8.90
N ILE A 77 -1.42 7.17 8.25
CA ILE A 77 -2.24 8.18 7.58
C ILE A 77 -3.05 7.54 6.45
N LEU A 78 -2.40 6.75 5.61
CA LEU A 78 -3.06 6.10 4.47
C LEU A 78 -4.06 5.05 4.93
N SER A 79 -3.72 4.27 5.96
CA SER A 79 -4.64 3.28 6.53
C SER A 79 -5.89 3.94 7.10
N GLU A 80 -5.74 5.05 7.81
CA GLU A 80 -6.89 5.78 8.35
C GLU A 80 -7.76 6.37 7.24
N ALA A 81 -7.15 6.86 6.17
CA ALA A 81 -7.88 7.38 5.02
C ALA A 81 -8.72 6.28 4.34
N ILE A 82 -8.18 5.06 4.25
CA ILE A 82 -8.93 3.91 3.72
C ILE A 82 -10.08 3.54 4.65
N LYS A 83 -9.83 3.47 5.96
CA LYS A 83 -10.86 3.14 6.96
C LYS A 83 -12.04 4.10 6.91
N LYS A 84 -11.77 5.40 6.81
CA LYS A 84 -12.82 6.43 6.74
C LYS A 84 -13.79 6.18 5.59
N ARG A 85 -13.28 5.72 4.45
CA ARG A 85 -14.06 5.49 3.23
C ARG A 85 -14.85 4.18 3.26
N ASN A 86 -14.57 3.31 4.23
CA ASN A 86 -15.17 1.97 4.34
C ASN A 86 -15.96 1.79 5.65
N ARG A 87 -16.27 2.89 6.31
CA ARG A 87 -17.14 2.91 7.50
C ARG A 87 -18.62 2.94 7.10
#